data_c30ee1026e30d86c7cb956c92469dad1
#
_entry.id   c30ee1026e30d86c7cb956c92469dad1
#
_cell.length_a   1.000
_cell.length_b   1.000
_cell.length_c   1.000
_cell.angle_alpha   90.00
_cell.angle_beta   90.00
_cell.angle_gamma   90.00
#
_symmetry.space_group_name_H-M   'P 1'
#
loop_
_entity.id
_entity.type
_entity.pdbx_description
1 polymer ?
#
loop_
_entity_poly.entity_id
_entity_poly.type
_entity_poly.pdbx_seq_one_letter_code
_entity_poly.pdbx_strand_id
1 'polypeptide(L)'
;GGKVAMHFAQNYPHLLNKLVVADMGVKAYPMHHQQILAGIHALHLDSISARSEAESILKTYVENDGIRQFLLKNLYWIEKGKLAWRMNVAVLEREMPYILAALPEKESWTPTLFLRGELSNYILPEDLDGIEALFPDATIETIPNAGHWLHAEQADLFFDAMMGFCLR
;
A
#
# COMPACT_ATOMS: atom_id res chain seq x y z
N GLY A 1 3.38 2.95 1.09
CA GLY A 1 3.48 4.32 0.55
C GLY A 1 2.65 5.34 1.32
N GLY A 2 1.35 5.09 1.57
CA GLY A 2 0.45 6.06 2.22
C GLY A 2 0.92 6.54 3.59
N LYS A 3 1.35 5.62 4.47
CA LYS A 3 1.91 5.99 5.79
C LYS A 3 3.15 6.89 5.68
N VAL A 4 4.04 6.60 4.75
CA VAL A 4 5.25 7.41 4.51
C VAL A 4 4.87 8.80 4.00
N ALA A 5 3.93 8.90 3.08
CA ALA A 5 3.47 10.17 2.53
C ALA A 5 2.76 11.04 3.59
N MET A 6 1.90 10.43 4.40
CA MET A 6 1.24 11.11 5.52
C MET A 6 2.24 11.60 6.57
N HIS A 7 3.22 10.75 6.95
CA HIS A 7 4.28 11.14 7.88
C HIS A 7 5.17 12.26 7.31
N PHE A 8 5.42 12.25 6.01
CA PHE A 8 6.11 13.33 5.32
C PHE A 8 5.31 14.64 5.42
N ALA A 9 4.00 14.59 5.16
CA ALA A 9 3.13 15.77 5.28
C ALA A 9 3.10 16.36 6.71
N GLN A 10 3.13 15.50 7.74
CA GLN A 10 3.22 15.95 9.13
C GLN A 10 4.53 16.66 9.46
N ASN A 11 5.64 16.30 8.82
CA ASN A 11 6.97 16.84 9.15
C ASN A 11 7.45 17.94 8.20
N TYR A 12 6.99 17.92 6.95
CA TYR A 12 7.43 18.83 5.91
C TYR A 12 6.25 19.42 5.12
N PRO A 13 5.20 19.98 5.80
CA PRO A 13 4.01 20.47 5.11
C PRO A 13 4.33 21.57 4.10
N HIS A 14 5.36 22.37 4.35
CA HIS A 14 5.79 23.46 3.46
C HIS A 14 6.37 22.98 2.12
N LEU A 15 6.66 21.69 1.96
CA LEU A 15 7.13 21.08 0.71
C LEU A 15 5.99 20.47 -0.12
N LEU A 16 4.75 20.54 0.39
CA LEU A 16 3.59 19.95 -0.26
C LEU A 16 2.53 21.03 -0.53
N ASN A 17 1.98 21.01 -1.73
CA ASN A 17 0.78 21.78 -2.04
C ASN A 17 -0.49 20.99 -1.68
N LYS A 18 -0.49 19.70 -1.98
CA LYS A 18 -1.61 18.77 -1.75
C LYS A 18 -1.08 17.35 -1.54
N LEU A 19 -1.88 16.51 -0.90
CA LEU A 19 -1.61 15.09 -0.72
C LEU A 19 -2.83 14.27 -1.17
N VAL A 20 -2.60 13.18 -1.90
CA VAL A 20 -3.62 12.17 -2.17
C VAL A 20 -3.18 10.85 -1.56
N VAL A 21 -4.03 10.28 -0.73
CA VAL A 21 -3.81 8.99 -0.06
C VAL A 21 -4.83 7.98 -0.56
N ALA A 22 -4.35 6.94 -1.24
CA ALA A 22 -5.17 5.87 -1.75
C ALA A 22 -5.28 4.73 -0.73
N ASP A 23 -6.44 4.57 -0.15
CA ASP A 23 -6.91 3.49 0.73
C ASP A 23 -5.92 3.09 1.83
N MET A 24 -5.46 4.09 2.58
CA MET A 24 -4.61 3.92 3.75
C MET A 24 -5.01 4.93 4.83
N GLY A 25 -5.37 4.43 6.02
CA GLY A 25 -5.73 5.26 7.17
C GLY A 25 -4.54 5.58 8.09
N VAL A 26 -4.82 6.37 9.10
CA VAL A 26 -3.85 6.83 10.10
C VAL A 26 -3.62 5.83 11.24
N LYS A 27 -4.56 4.89 11.44
CA LYS A 27 -4.56 3.87 12.51
C LYS A 27 -3.40 2.88 12.41
N ALA A 28 -3.15 2.15 13.50
CA ALA A 28 -2.34 0.93 13.44
C ALA A 28 -3.10 -0.19 12.71
N TYR A 29 -2.37 -1.01 11.95
CA TYR A 29 -2.89 -2.19 11.29
C TYR A 29 -2.34 -3.46 11.95
N PRO A 30 -3.15 -4.51 12.09
CA PRO A 30 -2.65 -5.79 12.56
C PRO A 30 -1.67 -6.40 11.56
N MET A 31 -0.75 -7.23 12.06
CA MET A 31 0.17 -7.98 11.21
C MET A 31 -0.61 -9.02 10.40
N HIS A 32 -0.69 -8.85 9.09
CA HIS A 32 -1.45 -9.73 8.18
C HIS A 32 -0.64 -10.17 6.95
N HIS A 33 0.68 -9.95 6.96
CA HIS A 33 1.55 -10.27 5.84
C HIS A 33 2.39 -11.54 6.06
N GLN A 34 2.14 -12.31 7.13
CA GLN A 34 2.95 -13.48 7.49
C GLN A 34 2.99 -14.54 6.39
N GLN A 35 1.84 -14.82 5.75
CA GLN A 35 1.78 -15.78 4.65
C GLN A 35 2.55 -15.31 3.42
N ILE A 36 2.50 -14.01 3.12
CA ILE A 36 3.27 -13.41 2.02
C ILE A 36 4.76 -13.52 2.29
N LEU A 37 5.20 -13.17 3.51
CA LEU A 37 6.61 -13.30 3.92
C LEU A 37 7.08 -14.76 3.88
N ALA A 38 6.25 -15.69 4.37
CA ALA A 38 6.55 -17.11 4.30
C ALA A 38 6.71 -17.59 2.84
N GLY A 39 5.83 -17.14 1.94
CA GLY A 39 5.95 -17.43 0.51
C GLY A 39 7.22 -16.85 -0.13
N ILE A 40 7.58 -15.62 0.26
CA ILE A 40 8.82 -14.97 -0.21
C ILE A 40 10.06 -15.76 0.27
N HIS A 41 10.09 -16.20 1.53
CA HIS A 41 11.19 -17.00 2.08
C HIS A 41 11.26 -18.42 1.51
N ALA A 42 10.13 -19.01 1.13
CA ALA A 42 10.09 -20.30 0.47
C ALA A 42 10.70 -20.30 -0.95
N LEU A 43 10.86 -19.10 -1.54
CA LEU A 43 11.54 -18.95 -2.83
C LEU A 43 13.05 -18.98 -2.65
N HIS A 44 13.64 -20.17 -2.79
CA HIS A 44 15.09 -20.33 -2.85
C HIS A 44 15.60 -19.90 -4.24
N LEU A 45 15.79 -18.58 -4.43
CA LEU A 45 16.03 -17.97 -5.74
C LEU A 45 17.25 -18.50 -6.48
N ASP A 46 18.22 -19.05 -5.75
CA ASP A 46 19.41 -19.68 -6.34
C ASP A 46 19.09 -21.02 -7.05
N SER A 47 17.96 -21.64 -6.71
CA SER A 47 17.51 -22.92 -7.29
C SER A 47 16.39 -22.77 -8.33
N ILE A 48 15.81 -21.59 -8.47
CA ILE A 48 14.67 -21.32 -9.36
C ILE A 48 15.19 -20.88 -10.72
N SER A 49 14.82 -21.63 -11.77
CA SER A 49 15.24 -21.37 -13.14
C SER A 49 14.21 -20.64 -14.00
N ALA A 50 12.96 -20.54 -13.54
CA ALA A 50 11.85 -19.91 -14.27
C ALA A 50 10.87 -19.19 -13.33
N ARG A 51 10.26 -18.10 -13.82
CA ARG A 51 9.22 -17.39 -13.05
C ARG A 51 7.99 -18.24 -12.76
N SER A 52 7.64 -19.16 -13.64
CA SER A 52 6.54 -20.11 -13.45
C SER A 52 6.76 -21.05 -12.26
N GLU A 53 8.01 -21.39 -11.98
CA GLU A 53 8.37 -22.17 -10.80
C GLU A 53 8.17 -21.33 -9.52
N ALA A 54 8.64 -20.08 -9.52
CA ALA A 54 8.38 -19.14 -8.43
C ALA A 54 6.87 -18.94 -8.18
N GLU A 55 6.08 -18.80 -9.24
CA GLU A 55 4.62 -18.69 -9.16
C GLU A 55 3.98 -19.92 -8.52
N SER A 56 4.40 -21.12 -8.92
CA SER A 56 3.90 -22.38 -8.37
C SER A 56 4.16 -22.49 -6.87
N ILE A 57 5.34 -22.07 -6.42
CA ILE A 57 5.69 -22.05 -4.99
C ILE A 57 4.83 -20.99 -4.25
N LEU A 58 4.75 -19.76 -4.77
CA LEU A 58 3.96 -18.71 -4.15
C LEU A 58 2.48 -19.06 -4.02
N LYS A 59 1.93 -19.84 -4.96
CA LYS A 59 0.53 -20.28 -4.94
C LYS A 59 0.16 -21.10 -3.71
N THR A 60 1.12 -21.77 -3.09
CA THR A 60 0.90 -22.53 -1.85
C THR A 60 0.75 -21.66 -0.60
N TYR A 61 1.17 -20.40 -0.67
CA TYR A 61 1.13 -19.44 0.43
C TYR A 61 0.14 -18.30 0.20
N VAL A 62 -0.06 -17.90 -1.05
CA VAL A 62 -0.85 -16.74 -1.44
C VAL A 62 -1.90 -17.15 -2.46
N GLU A 63 -3.15 -17.31 -2.02
CA GLU A 63 -4.25 -17.77 -2.87
C GLU A 63 -4.66 -16.75 -3.94
N ASN A 64 -4.60 -15.44 -3.61
CA ASN A 64 -5.00 -14.37 -4.52
C ASN A 64 -4.01 -14.21 -5.68
N ASP A 65 -4.51 -14.40 -6.90
CA ASP A 65 -3.70 -14.31 -8.13
C ASP A 65 -3.10 -12.91 -8.34
N GLY A 66 -3.89 -11.86 -8.13
CA GLY A 66 -3.42 -10.48 -8.27
C GLY A 66 -2.24 -10.15 -7.35
N ILE A 67 -2.30 -10.61 -6.10
CA ILE A 67 -1.20 -10.45 -5.14
C ILE A 67 0.04 -11.24 -5.61
N ARG A 68 -0.13 -12.49 -6.08
CA ARG A 68 0.99 -13.27 -6.61
C ARG A 68 1.65 -12.57 -7.79
N GLN A 69 0.87 -12.10 -8.77
CA GLN A 69 1.39 -11.39 -9.94
C GLN A 69 2.10 -10.09 -9.52
N PHE A 70 1.57 -9.37 -8.53
CA PHE A 70 2.24 -8.19 -7.98
C PHE A 70 3.58 -8.53 -7.34
N LEU A 71 3.67 -9.61 -6.56
CA LEU A 71 4.92 -10.09 -5.98
C LEU A 71 5.92 -10.49 -7.07
N LEU A 72 5.48 -11.26 -8.08
CA LEU A 72 6.31 -11.71 -9.19
C LEU A 72 6.88 -10.55 -10.04
N LYS A 73 6.21 -9.40 -10.12
CA LYS A 73 6.76 -8.19 -10.77
C LYS A 73 8.01 -7.65 -10.05
N ASN A 74 8.19 -7.99 -8.78
CA ASN A 74 9.38 -7.62 -8.01
C ASN A 74 10.54 -8.61 -8.17
N LEU A 75 10.36 -9.71 -8.90
CA LEU A 75 11.46 -10.58 -9.32
C LEU A 75 12.11 -10.04 -10.59
N TYR A 76 13.44 -10.03 -10.63
CA TYR A 76 14.20 -9.69 -11.83
C TYR A 76 15.38 -10.63 -12.01
N TRP A 77 15.85 -10.73 -13.24
CA TRP A 77 17.02 -11.49 -13.57
C TRP A 77 18.27 -10.64 -13.30
N ILE A 78 19.16 -11.09 -12.42
CA ILE A 78 20.52 -10.51 -12.29
C ILE A 78 21.31 -10.92 -13.52
N GLU A 79 21.20 -12.20 -13.86
CA GLU A 79 21.81 -12.84 -15.03
C GLU A 79 20.93 -14.04 -15.45
N LYS A 80 21.22 -14.63 -16.59
CA LYS A 80 20.45 -15.79 -17.08
C LYS A 80 20.44 -16.91 -16.04
N GLY A 81 19.27 -17.29 -15.58
CA GLY A 81 19.06 -18.36 -14.61
C GLY A 81 19.25 -17.95 -13.14
N LYS A 82 19.43 -16.66 -12.83
CA LYS A 82 19.57 -16.16 -11.47
C LYS A 82 18.60 -15.02 -11.19
N LEU A 83 17.60 -15.28 -10.37
CA LEU A 83 16.60 -14.33 -9.93
C LEU A 83 17.01 -13.60 -8.65
N ALA A 84 16.52 -12.39 -8.49
CA ALA A 84 16.59 -11.65 -7.24
C ALA A 84 15.31 -10.81 -6.99
N TRP A 85 15.12 -10.42 -5.76
CA TRP A 85 14.09 -9.45 -5.39
C TRP A 85 14.58 -8.02 -5.64
N ARG A 86 13.72 -7.18 -6.22
CA ARG A 86 13.94 -5.72 -6.28
C ARG A 86 13.78 -5.06 -4.90
N MET A 87 12.89 -5.62 -4.08
CA MET A 87 12.64 -5.16 -2.72
C MET A 87 13.67 -5.73 -1.73
N ASN A 88 14.00 -4.95 -0.72
CA ASN A 88 14.82 -5.42 0.40
C ASN A 88 13.93 -6.16 1.41
N VAL A 89 13.76 -7.47 1.22
CA VAL A 89 12.87 -8.32 2.02
C VAL A 89 13.24 -8.25 3.51
N ALA A 90 14.53 -8.37 3.84
CA ALA A 90 14.99 -8.38 5.24
C ALA A 90 14.67 -7.06 5.96
N VAL A 91 14.82 -5.93 5.27
CA VAL A 91 14.45 -4.62 5.84
C VAL A 91 12.94 -4.50 5.97
N LEU A 92 12.17 -4.89 4.95
CA LEU A 92 10.70 -4.84 5.03
C LEU A 92 10.17 -5.69 6.18
N GLU A 93 10.69 -6.90 6.37
CA GLU A 93 10.29 -7.78 7.47
C GLU A 93 10.62 -7.17 8.83
N ARG A 94 11.85 -6.67 9.02
CA ARG A 94 12.29 -6.04 10.26
C ARG A 94 11.47 -4.79 10.60
N GLU A 95 11.17 -3.96 9.59
CA GLU A 95 10.49 -2.68 9.77
C GLU A 95 8.94 -2.80 9.70
N MET A 96 8.40 -4.00 9.45
CA MET A 96 6.96 -4.21 9.31
C MET A 96 6.15 -3.68 10.51
N PRO A 97 6.56 -3.86 11.78
CA PRO A 97 5.85 -3.29 12.92
C PRO A 97 5.74 -1.75 12.85
N TYR A 98 6.76 -1.07 12.38
CA TYR A 98 6.76 0.39 12.22
C TYR A 98 5.94 0.84 11.02
N ILE A 99 5.96 0.07 9.92
CA ILE A 99 5.14 0.34 8.72
C ILE A 99 3.65 0.23 9.06
N LEU A 100 3.28 -0.70 9.93
CA LEU A 100 1.89 -0.95 10.34
C LEU A 100 1.45 -0.11 11.55
N ALA A 101 2.36 0.57 12.24
CA ALA A 101 2.04 1.41 13.39
C ALA A 101 1.08 2.57 13.03
N ALA A 102 0.34 3.08 14.02
CA ALA A 102 -0.39 4.32 13.86
C ALA A 102 0.55 5.49 13.53
N LEU A 103 0.04 6.51 12.86
CA LEU A 103 0.78 7.76 12.71
C LEU A 103 0.95 8.44 14.08
N PRO A 104 2.03 9.22 14.26
CA PRO A 104 2.18 10.08 15.42
C PRO A 104 0.98 11.05 15.57
N GLU A 105 0.64 11.38 16.83
CA GLU A 105 -0.37 12.38 17.16
C GLU A 105 0.15 13.80 16.84
N LYS A 106 0.23 14.10 15.56
CA LYS A 106 0.67 15.38 15.03
C LYS A 106 -0.20 15.78 13.86
N GLU A 107 -0.78 16.97 13.92
CA GLU A 107 -1.62 17.49 12.84
C GLU A 107 -0.78 17.86 11.60
N SER A 108 -1.40 17.71 10.44
CA SER A 108 -0.94 18.28 9.18
C SER A 108 -2.10 19.01 8.50
N TRP A 109 -1.92 20.29 8.27
CA TRP A 109 -2.88 21.15 7.55
C TRP A 109 -2.66 21.17 6.03
N THR A 110 -1.87 20.23 5.52
CA THR A 110 -1.75 20.02 4.08
C THR A 110 -3.09 19.56 3.52
N PRO A 111 -3.68 20.25 2.53
CA PRO A 111 -4.90 19.81 1.87
C PRO A 111 -4.75 18.37 1.40
N THR A 112 -5.57 17.46 1.92
CA THR A 112 -5.39 16.02 1.71
C THR A 112 -6.68 15.37 1.24
N LEU A 113 -6.60 14.62 0.14
CA LEU A 113 -7.69 13.74 -0.30
C LEU A 113 -7.39 12.31 0.12
N PHE A 114 -8.27 11.74 0.95
CA PHE A 114 -8.31 10.31 1.23
C PHE A 114 -9.34 9.64 0.32
N LEU A 115 -8.87 8.74 -0.55
CA LEU A 115 -9.74 7.90 -1.36
C LEU A 115 -9.84 6.53 -0.72
N ARG A 116 -11.03 6.13 -0.27
CA ARG A 116 -11.27 4.80 0.30
C ARG A 116 -12.05 3.92 -0.67
N GLY A 117 -11.73 2.63 -0.73
CA GLY A 117 -12.54 1.65 -1.44
C GLY A 117 -13.78 1.28 -0.60
N GLU A 118 -14.96 1.25 -1.23
CA GLU A 118 -16.21 0.86 -0.55
C GLU A 118 -16.12 -0.55 0.06
N LEU A 119 -15.45 -1.47 -0.65
CA LEU A 119 -15.27 -2.88 -0.27
C LEU A 119 -13.95 -3.13 0.48
N SER A 120 -13.18 -2.08 0.79
CA SER A 120 -11.91 -2.17 1.49
C SER A 120 -12.09 -2.10 3.00
N ASN A 121 -11.23 -2.83 3.73
CA ASN A 121 -11.15 -2.78 5.19
C ASN A 121 -10.03 -1.86 5.71
N TYR A 122 -9.37 -1.09 4.84
CA TYR A 122 -8.27 -0.22 5.25
C TYR A 122 -8.73 1.07 5.89
N ILE A 123 -9.78 1.70 5.35
CA ILE A 123 -10.44 2.87 5.96
C ILE A 123 -11.90 2.53 6.17
N LEU A 124 -12.29 2.33 7.42
CA LEU A 124 -13.66 2.05 7.82
C LEU A 124 -14.36 3.33 8.27
N PRO A 125 -15.70 3.36 8.38
CA PRO A 125 -16.41 4.53 8.89
C PRO A 125 -15.93 5.02 10.25
N GLU A 126 -15.56 4.11 11.14
CA GLU A 126 -15.03 4.41 12.48
C GLU A 126 -13.62 5.01 12.48
N ASP A 127 -12.91 5.01 11.35
CA ASP A 127 -11.57 5.58 11.23
C ASP A 127 -11.58 7.06 10.84
N LEU A 128 -12.75 7.60 10.42
CA LEU A 128 -12.86 8.94 9.84
C LEU A 128 -12.49 10.03 10.83
N ASP A 129 -12.97 9.93 12.07
CA ASP A 129 -12.65 10.88 13.13
C ASP A 129 -11.14 10.95 13.39
N GLY A 130 -10.46 9.79 13.34
CA GLY A 130 -9.00 9.72 13.51
C GLY A 130 -8.24 10.36 12.34
N ILE A 131 -8.77 10.28 11.13
CA ILE A 131 -8.19 10.94 9.95
C ILE A 131 -8.37 12.47 10.10
N GLU A 132 -9.57 12.93 10.41
CA GLU A 132 -9.88 14.36 10.57
C GLU A 132 -9.08 14.99 11.71
N ALA A 133 -8.84 14.25 12.80
CA ALA A 133 -8.02 14.73 13.92
C ALA A 133 -6.56 14.99 13.53
N LEU A 134 -5.97 14.17 12.63
CA LEU A 134 -4.59 14.35 12.19
C LEU A 134 -4.44 15.16 10.90
N PHE A 135 -5.49 15.22 10.09
CA PHE A 135 -5.57 15.98 8.84
C PHE A 135 -6.84 16.84 8.81
N PRO A 136 -6.85 17.98 9.54
CA PRO A 136 -8.07 18.81 9.66
C PRO A 136 -8.58 19.39 8.34
N ASP A 137 -7.71 19.52 7.31
CA ASP A 137 -8.07 19.92 5.94
C ASP A 137 -8.20 18.72 5.00
N ALA A 138 -8.73 17.60 5.51
CA ALA A 138 -8.96 16.41 4.72
C ALA A 138 -10.33 16.39 4.04
N THR A 139 -10.34 15.92 2.80
CA THR A 139 -11.55 15.46 2.11
C THR A 139 -11.48 13.93 2.02
N ILE A 140 -12.58 13.23 2.36
CA ILE A 140 -12.63 11.78 2.29
C ILE A 140 -13.69 11.38 1.27
N GLU A 141 -13.29 10.69 0.21
CA GLU A 141 -14.17 10.23 -0.84
C GLU A 141 -14.16 8.70 -0.93
N THR A 142 -15.35 8.10 -1.14
CA THR A 142 -15.51 6.65 -1.30
C THR A 142 -15.60 6.31 -2.78
N ILE A 143 -14.76 5.40 -3.25
CA ILE A 143 -14.84 4.83 -4.59
C ILE A 143 -15.74 3.59 -4.55
N PRO A 144 -16.94 3.64 -5.20
CA PRO A 144 -17.89 2.55 -5.16
C PRO A 144 -17.36 1.30 -5.85
N ASN A 145 -17.75 0.13 -5.34
CA ASN A 145 -17.36 -1.18 -5.86
C ASN A 145 -15.84 -1.42 -5.97
N ALA A 146 -15.04 -0.69 -5.21
CA ALA A 146 -13.59 -0.86 -5.17
C ALA A 146 -13.13 -1.46 -3.84
N GLY A 147 -12.18 -2.39 -3.90
CA GLY A 147 -11.38 -2.86 -2.77
C GLY A 147 -10.14 -1.98 -2.56
N HIS A 148 -9.08 -2.60 -2.01
CA HIS A 148 -7.83 -1.89 -1.73
C HIS A 148 -7.10 -1.38 -2.99
N TRP A 149 -7.27 -2.04 -4.12
CA TRP A 149 -6.63 -1.64 -5.38
C TRP A 149 -7.54 -0.76 -6.24
N LEU A 150 -8.15 0.23 -5.60
CA LEU A 150 -9.14 1.13 -6.20
C LEU A 150 -8.66 1.77 -7.50
N HIS A 151 -7.37 2.08 -7.64
CA HIS A 151 -6.76 2.63 -8.86
C HIS A 151 -6.72 1.63 -10.04
N ALA A 152 -6.86 0.33 -9.77
CA ALA A 152 -6.93 -0.72 -10.78
C ALA A 152 -8.36 -1.24 -10.97
N GLU A 153 -9.15 -1.29 -9.89
CA GLU A 153 -10.51 -1.82 -9.89
C GLU A 153 -11.52 -0.80 -10.42
N GLN A 154 -11.30 0.50 -10.17
CA GLN A 154 -12.16 1.62 -10.60
C GLN A 154 -11.29 2.79 -11.11
N ALA A 155 -10.49 2.52 -12.15
CA ALA A 155 -9.45 3.44 -12.63
C ALA A 155 -9.99 4.82 -13.01
N ASP A 156 -11.14 4.89 -13.70
CA ASP A 156 -11.73 6.15 -14.15
C ASP A 156 -12.22 6.98 -12.96
N LEU A 157 -12.96 6.37 -12.02
CA LEU A 157 -13.44 7.06 -10.82
C LEU A 157 -12.28 7.53 -9.94
N PHE A 158 -11.24 6.72 -9.80
CA PHE A 158 -10.03 7.10 -9.09
C PHE A 158 -9.34 8.29 -9.73
N PHE A 159 -9.20 8.27 -11.05
CA PHE A 159 -8.57 9.35 -11.82
C PHE A 159 -9.37 10.64 -11.69
N ASP A 160 -10.70 10.60 -11.88
CA ASP A 160 -11.58 11.76 -11.82
C ASP A 160 -11.57 12.42 -10.43
N ALA A 161 -11.64 11.62 -9.36
CA ALA A 161 -11.56 12.11 -7.97
C ALA A 161 -10.21 12.77 -7.69
N MET A 162 -9.11 12.11 -8.08
CA MET A 162 -7.76 12.64 -7.91
C MET A 162 -7.56 13.95 -8.70
N MET A 163 -7.95 13.98 -9.98
CA MET A 163 -7.80 15.17 -10.83
C MET A 163 -8.70 16.30 -10.37
N GLY A 164 -9.95 16.01 -9.99
CA GLY A 164 -10.87 16.99 -9.44
C GLY A 164 -10.33 17.67 -8.17
N PHE A 165 -9.60 16.93 -7.33
CA PHE A 165 -8.93 17.49 -6.17
C PHE A 165 -7.67 18.27 -6.53
N CYS A 166 -6.81 17.74 -7.40
CA CYS A 166 -5.54 18.37 -7.76
C CYS A 166 -5.70 19.70 -8.49
N LEU A 167 -6.75 19.86 -9.30
CA LEU A 167 -6.99 21.03 -10.14
C LEU A 167 -7.77 22.16 -9.44
N ARG A 168 -8.35 21.94 -8.27
CA ARG A 168 -8.93 22.98 -7.40
C ARG A 168 -7.82 23.76 -6.72
#